data_e9ac5a9ce08781054803491ad809364e
#
_entry.id   e9ac5a9ce08781054803491ad809364e
#
_cell.length_a   1.000
_cell.length_b   1.000
_cell.length_c   1.000
_cell.angle_alpha   90.00
_cell.angle_beta   90.00
_cell.angle_gamma   90.00
#
_symmetry.space_group_name_H-M   'P 1'
#
loop_
_entity.id
_entity.type
_entity.pdbx_description
1 polymer ?
#
loop_
_entity_poly.entity_id
_entity_poly.type
_entity_poly.pdbx_seq_one_letter_code
_entity_poly.pdbx_strand_id
1 'polypeptide(L)'
;MIVDGLREAGEFDIQVISEPSGLARQIQLRDPDVVLIDIENPSRDMLEELALASGPKERPVAMFVDRSENGMSSAAVEAGVSAYVVDGLQPARLKPVLDAAIARFRLFQRMRTELVEAKRALEERKVIDRAKGMVMKARGIGEDEAYALLRKAAMDQNKRVAEVAQALVTAAGLLA
;
A
#
# COMPACT_ATOMS: atom_id res chain seq x y z
N MET A 1 -23.82 10.14 -19.56
CA MET A 1 -23.99 10.64 -18.18
C MET A 1 -22.68 10.71 -17.39
N ILE A 2 -21.99 9.59 -17.10
CA ILE A 2 -20.72 9.63 -16.31
C ILE A 2 -19.61 10.34 -17.07
N VAL A 3 -19.40 9.94 -18.32
CA VAL A 3 -18.36 10.52 -19.19
C VAL A 3 -18.57 12.03 -19.39
N ASP A 4 -19.81 12.47 -19.52
CA ASP A 4 -20.14 13.88 -19.68
C ASP A 4 -19.88 14.64 -18.38
N GLY A 5 -20.29 14.09 -17.23
CA GLY A 5 -20.00 14.68 -15.92
C GLY A 5 -18.50 14.74 -15.61
N LEU A 6 -17.71 13.75 -16.04
CA LEU A 6 -16.26 13.80 -15.91
C LEU A 6 -15.64 14.89 -16.79
N ARG A 7 -16.10 15.02 -18.02
CA ARG A 7 -15.64 16.08 -18.94
C ARG A 7 -15.96 17.48 -18.46
N GLU A 8 -17.11 17.65 -17.81
CA GLU A 8 -17.49 18.92 -17.16
C GLU A 8 -16.66 19.19 -15.89
N ALA A 9 -16.25 18.14 -15.19
CA ALA A 9 -15.48 18.24 -13.94
C ALA A 9 -14.00 18.58 -14.17
N GLY A 10 -13.44 18.33 -15.35
CA GLY A 10 -12.05 18.61 -15.68
C GLY A 10 -11.57 17.93 -16.96
N GLU A 11 -10.29 18.12 -17.30
CA GLU A 11 -9.63 17.42 -18.39
C GLU A 11 -9.15 16.04 -17.92
N PHE A 12 -9.88 14.98 -18.32
CA PHE A 12 -9.54 13.60 -18.02
C PHE A 12 -9.41 12.79 -19.32
N ASP A 13 -8.40 11.93 -19.39
CA ASP A 13 -8.36 10.85 -20.39
C ASP A 13 -9.23 9.69 -19.87
N ILE A 14 -10.43 9.55 -20.46
CA ILE A 14 -11.47 8.65 -19.96
C ILE A 14 -11.50 7.39 -20.81
N GLN A 15 -11.26 6.24 -20.19
CA GLN A 15 -11.40 4.94 -20.79
C GLN A 15 -12.55 4.18 -20.14
N VAL A 16 -13.54 3.78 -20.93
CA VAL A 16 -14.72 3.06 -20.45
C VAL A 16 -14.52 1.56 -20.60
N ILE A 17 -14.85 0.81 -19.54
CA ILE A 17 -14.90 -0.64 -19.53
C ILE A 17 -16.36 -1.03 -19.28
N SER A 18 -17.01 -1.61 -20.30
CA SER A 18 -18.42 -2.00 -20.21
C SER A 18 -18.62 -3.46 -19.81
N GLU A 19 -17.60 -4.30 -19.96
CA GLU A 19 -17.67 -5.72 -19.61
C GLU A 19 -16.95 -5.97 -18.28
N PRO A 20 -17.65 -6.50 -17.26
CA PRO A 20 -17.03 -6.78 -15.96
C PRO A 20 -16.04 -7.95 -16.00
N SER A 21 -16.14 -8.84 -16.99
CA SER A 21 -15.24 -9.99 -17.10
C SER A 21 -13.79 -9.58 -17.34
N GLY A 22 -12.89 -10.02 -16.46
CA GLY A 22 -11.47 -9.67 -16.53
C GLY A 22 -11.18 -8.20 -16.24
N LEU A 23 -12.04 -7.54 -15.47
CA LEU A 23 -11.92 -6.13 -15.05
C LEU A 23 -10.52 -5.82 -14.51
N ALA A 24 -10.00 -6.70 -13.72
CA ALA A 24 -8.66 -6.64 -13.18
C ALA A 24 -7.55 -6.50 -14.20
N ARG A 25 -7.56 -7.41 -15.17
CA ARG A 25 -6.58 -7.40 -16.24
C ARG A 25 -6.71 -6.13 -17.09
N GLN A 26 -7.94 -5.69 -17.32
CA GLN A 26 -8.21 -4.47 -18.08
C GLN A 26 -7.69 -3.23 -17.36
N ILE A 27 -7.88 -3.13 -16.04
CA ILE A 27 -7.34 -2.04 -15.20
C ILE A 27 -5.81 -2.06 -15.21
N GLN A 28 -5.18 -3.23 -15.05
CA GLN A 28 -3.72 -3.35 -15.09
C GLN A 28 -3.12 -2.95 -16.45
N LEU A 29 -3.76 -3.34 -17.55
CA LEU A 29 -3.29 -3.01 -18.90
C LEU A 29 -3.38 -1.51 -19.22
N ARG A 30 -4.40 -0.83 -18.69
CA ARG A 30 -4.63 0.61 -18.94
C ARG A 30 -3.90 1.51 -17.94
N ASP A 31 -3.49 0.96 -16.81
CA ASP A 31 -2.79 1.64 -15.71
C ASP A 31 -3.35 3.04 -15.36
N PRO A 32 -4.66 3.13 -15.04
CA PRO A 32 -5.30 4.43 -14.79
C PRO A 32 -4.86 5.02 -13.45
N ASP A 33 -4.81 6.36 -13.37
CA ASP A 33 -4.56 7.09 -12.14
C ASP A 33 -5.68 6.96 -11.11
N VAL A 34 -6.91 6.72 -11.57
CA VAL A 34 -8.10 6.54 -10.74
C VAL A 34 -9.08 5.60 -11.42
N VAL A 35 -9.76 4.76 -10.65
CA VAL A 35 -10.83 3.88 -11.12
C VAL A 35 -12.16 4.39 -10.57
N LEU A 36 -13.12 4.58 -11.46
CA LEU A 36 -14.50 4.90 -11.11
C LEU A 36 -15.40 3.74 -11.51
N ILE A 37 -16.17 3.24 -10.55
CA ILE A 37 -17.12 2.14 -10.74
C ILE A 37 -18.52 2.67 -10.51
N ASP A 38 -19.42 2.40 -11.44
CA ASP A 38 -20.84 2.76 -11.37
C ASP A 38 -21.67 1.51 -11.62
N ILE A 39 -22.39 1.07 -10.59
CA ILE A 39 -23.20 -0.16 -10.62
C ILE A 39 -24.44 -0.03 -9.76
N GLU A 40 -25.49 -0.77 -10.13
CA GLU A 40 -26.76 -0.75 -9.38
C GLU A 40 -26.60 -1.37 -7.98
N ASN A 41 -26.03 -2.57 -7.91
CA ASN A 41 -25.87 -3.31 -6.66
C ASN A 41 -24.56 -4.14 -6.69
N PRO A 42 -23.56 -3.80 -5.87
CA PRO A 42 -22.33 -4.54 -5.79
C PRO A 42 -22.53 -5.90 -5.10
N SER A 43 -21.89 -6.95 -5.60
CA SER A 43 -21.77 -8.23 -4.92
C SER A 43 -20.48 -8.34 -4.12
N ARG A 44 -20.44 -9.22 -3.12
CA ARG A 44 -19.21 -9.51 -2.39
C ARG A 44 -18.14 -10.11 -3.29
N ASP A 45 -18.53 -11.01 -4.18
CA ASP A 45 -17.62 -11.64 -5.15
C ASP A 45 -16.95 -10.59 -6.04
N MET A 46 -17.70 -9.58 -6.48
CA MET A 46 -17.14 -8.46 -7.24
C MET A 46 -16.15 -7.62 -6.43
N LEU A 47 -16.44 -7.37 -5.15
CA LEU A 47 -15.50 -6.65 -4.27
C LEU A 47 -14.23 -7.47 -4.01
N GLU A 48 -14.35 -8.79 -3.84
CA GLU A 48 -13.21 -9.69 -3.71
C GLU A 48 -12.38 -9.73 -4.99
N GLU A 49 -13.03 -9.84 -6.15
CA GLU A 49 -12.35 -9.75 -7.46
C GLU A 49 -11.65 -8.41 -7.63
N LEU A 50 -12.28 -7.31 -7.27
CA LEU A 50 -11.68 -5.97 -7.30
C LEU A 50 -10.47 -5.88 -6.37
N ALA A 51 -10.57 -6.44 -5.15
CA ALA A 51 -9.49 -6.46 -4.18
C ALA A 51 -8.27 -7.24 -4.65
N LEU A 52 -8.50 -8.39 -5.31
CA LEU A 52 -7.43 -9.23 -5.83
C LEU A 52 -6.79 -8.65 -7.09
N ALA A 53 -7.58 -7.97 -7.88
CA ALA A 53 -7.34 -7.76 -9.28
C ALA A 53 -6.93 -6.36 -9.65
N SER A 54 -7.50 -5.33 -9.03
CA SER A 54 -7.21 -3.94 -9.39
C SER A 54 -6.09 -3.32 -8.56
N GLY A 55 -5.54 -4.05 -7.58
CA GLY A 55 -4.64 -3.44 -6.64
C GLY A 55 -5.22 -2.15 -6.05
N PRO A 56 -6.40 -2.18 -5.38
CA PRO A 56 -6.99 -0.95 -4.83
C PRO A 56 -6.07 -0.29 -3.80
N LYS A 57 -4.97 -0.98 -3.47
CA LYS A 57 -3.85 -0.45 -2.68
C LYS A 57 -2.81 0.30 -3.54
N GLU A 58 -2.95 0.28 -4.85
CA GLU A 58 -2.02 0.91 -5.80
C GLU A 58 -2.61 2.17 -6.43
N ARG A 59 -3.95 2.25 -6.50
CA ARG A 59 -4.67 3.41 -7.08
C ARG A 59 -5.99 3.69 -6.36
N PRO A 60 -6.47 4.95 -6.36
CA PRO A 60 -7.77 5.29 -5.77
C PRO A 60 -8.92 4.68 -6.57
N VAL A 61 -9.88 4.10 -5.86
CA VAL A 61 -11.11 3.55 -6.42
C VAL A 61 -12.30 4.29 -5.82
N ALA A 62 -13.15 4.89 -6.65
CA ALA A 62 -14.43 5.46 -6.24
C ALA A 62 -15.57 4.59 -6.80
N MET A 63 -16.48 4.16 -5.93
CA MET A 63 -17.61 3.33 -6.29
C MET A 63 -18.92 4.08 -6.02
N PHE A 64 -19.76 4.16 -7.02
CA PHE A 64 -21.10 4.70 -6.95
C PHE A 64 -22.09 3.55 -7.13
N VAL A 65 -23.05 3.44 -6.23
CA VAL A 65 -24.04 2.37 -6.23
C VAL A 65 -25.44 2.93 -6.05
N ASP A 66 -26.42 2.39 -6.73
CA ASP A 66 -27.81 2.82 -6.56
C ASP A 66 -28.37 2.31 -5.23
N ARG A 67 -28.00 1.11 -4.85
CA ARG A 67 -28.45 0.45 -3.62
C ARG A 67 -27.29 -0.20 -2.90
N SER A 68 -27.37 -0.27 -1.60
CA SER A 68 -26.36 -0.91 -0.76
C SER A 68 -27.02 -1.78 0.29
N GLU A 69 -26.64 -3.05 0.34
CA GLU A 69 -27.03 -3.96 1.41
C GLU A 69 -26.25 -3.71 2.70
N ASN A 70 -26.77 -4.20 3.82
CA ASN A 70 -26.10 -4.07 5.11
C ASN A 70 -24.70 -4.71 5.08
N GLY A 71 -23.69 -3.93 5.50
CA GLY A 71 -22.30 -4.36 5.57
C GLY A 71 -21.51 -4.22 4.26
N MET A 72 -22.17 -3.87 3.14
CA MET A 72 -21.49 -3.74 1.85
C MET A 72 -20.49 -2.58 1.82
N SER A 73 -20.80 -1.47 2.49
CA SER A 73 -19.89 -0.34 2.61
C SER A 73 -18.60 -0.69 3.37
N SER A 74 -18.72 -1.50 4.45
CA SER A 74 -17.55 -1.99 5.18
C SER A 74 -16.72 -2.94 4.32
N ALA A 75 -17.36 -3.87 3.62
CA ALA A 75 -16.69 -4.80 2.72
C ALA A 75 -15.96 -4.05 1.58
N ALA A 76 -16.56 -2.99 1.02
CA ALA A 76 -15.93 -2.16 0.02
C ALA A 76 -14.67 -1.45 0.55
N VAL A 77 -14.71 -0.91 1.77
CA VAL A 77 -13.55 -0.30 2.42
C VAL A 77 -12.44 -1.32 2.69
N GLU A 78 -12.80 -2.52 3.16
CA GLU A 78 -11.85 -3.63 3.37
C GLU A 78 -11.21 -4.10 2.06
N ALA A 79 -11.99 -4.11 0.97
CA ALA A 79 -11.50 -4.37 -0.38
C ALA A 79 -10.58 -3.26 -0.91
N GLY A 80 -10.51 -2.09 -0.24
CA GLY A 80 -9.63 -0.98 -0.56
C GLY A 80 -10.28 0.14 -1.38
N VAL A 81 -11.61 0.15 -1.50
CA VAL A 81 -12.36 1.25 -2.14
C VAL A 81 -12.15 2.54 -1.33
N SER A 82 -11.71 3.59 -2.00
CA SER A 82 -11.37 4.87 -1.37
C SER A 82 -12.60 5.75 -1.11
N ALA A 83 -13.64 5.62 -1.93
CA ALA A 83 -14.94 6.25 -1.73
C ALA A 83 -16.06 5.32 -2.17
N TYR A 84 -17.08 5.16 -1.31
CA TYR A 84 -18.28 4.37 -1.58
C TYR A 84 -19.50 5.27 -1.39
N VAL A 85 -20.24 5.49 -2.46
CA VAL A 85 -21.35 6.45 -2.51
C VAL A 85 -22.63 5.73 -2.87
N VAL A 86 -23.65 5.83 -2.02
CA VAL A 86 -25.00 5.31 -2.26
C VAL A 86 -25.85 6.41 -2.90
N ASP A 87 -26.95 6.05 -3.52
CA ASP A 87 -27.87 6.89 -4.30
C ASP A 87 -27.35 7.26 -5.70
N GLY A 88 -26.47 6.43 -6.26
CA GLY A 88 -26.00 6.54 -7.63
C GLY A 88 -25.08 7.75 -7.89
N LEU A 89 -24.69 7.86 -9.14
CA LEU A 89 -23.80 8.92 -9.57
C LEU A 89 -24.59 10.20 -9.91
N GLN A 90 -24.29 11.25 -9.18
CA GLN A 90 -24.82 12.61 -9.45
C GLN A 90 -23.69 13.50 -9.99
N PRO A 91 -23.81 14.11 -11.20
CA PRO A 91 -22.74 14.89 -11.81
C PRO A 91 -22.15 15.97 -10.90
N ALA A 92 -22.99 16.68 -10.13
CA ALA A 92 -22.56 17.72 -9.19
C ALA A 92 -21.69 17.20 -8.04
N ARG A 93 -21.79 15.90 -7.69
CA ARG A 93 -21.02 15.28 -6.62
C ARG A 93 -19.76 14.57 -7.12
N LEU A 94 -19.64 14.35 -8.43
CA LEU A 94 -18.57 13.55 -9.01
C LEU A 94 -17.18 14.08 -8.66
N LYS A 95 -16.93 15.35 -8.96
CA LYS A 95 -15.62 15.97 -8.67
C LYS A 95 -15.28 15.98 -7.17
N PRO A 96 -16.14 16.46 -6.27
CA PRO A 96 -15.86 16.41 -4.83
C PRO A 96 -15.58 15.00 -4.31
N VAL A 97 -16.29 13.99 -4.79
CA VAL A 97 -16.08 12.59 -4.38
C VAL A 97 -14.76 12.06 -4.89
N LEU A 98 -14.40 12.34 -6.15
CA LEU A 98 -13.11 11.94 -6.71
C LEU A 98 -11.93 12.61 -5.97
N ASP A 99 -12.02 13.91 -5.74
CA ASP A 99 -10.99 14.66 -5.00
C ASP A 99 -10.80 14.07 -3.59
N ALA A 100 -11.89 13.76 -2.90
CA ALA A 100 -11.88 13.14 -1.58
C ALA A 100 -11.29 11.72 -1.63
N ALA A 101 -11.66 10.91 -2.62
CA ALA A 101 -11.13 9.55 -2.81
C ALA A 101 -9.62 9.56 -3.04
N ILE A 102 -9.15 10.45 -3.90
CA ILE A 102 -7.73 10.62 -4.21
C ILE A 102 -6.96 11.10 -2.97
N ALA A 103 -7.49 12.10 -2.26
CA ALA A 103 -6.87 12.63 -1.04
C ALA A 103 -6.76 11.55 0.06
N ARG A 104 -7.84 10.79 0.28
CA ARG A 104 -7.88 9.68 1.24
C ARG A 104 -6.89 8.57 0.86
N PHE A 105 -6.86 8.18 -0.41
CA PHE A 105 -5.92 7.18 -0.91
C PHE A 105 -4.46 7.62 -0.65
N ARG A 106 -4.08 8.86 -0.99
CA ARG A 106 -2.74 9.40 -0.76
C ARG A 106 -2.37 9.44 0.73
N LEU A 107 -3.32 9.73 1.59
CA LEU A 107 -3.12 9.69 3.04
C LEU A 107 -2.81 8.26 3.51
N PHE A 108 -3.61 7.27 3.11
CA PHE A 108 -3.37 5.86 3.46
C PHE A 108 -2.05 5.34 2.92
N GLN A 109 -1.67 5.71 1.70
CA GLN A 109 -0.38 5.31 1.13
C GLN A 109 0.80 5.86 1.94
N ARG A 110 0.74 7.13 2.34
CA ARG A 110 1.77 7.72 3.22
C ARG A 110 1.87 6.98 4.55
N MET A 111 0.74 6.79 5.23
CA MET A 111 0.70 6.07 6.52
C MET A 111 1.24 4.64 6.39
N ARG A 112 0.93 3.96 5.30
CA ARG A 112 1.44 2.60 5.03
C ARG A 112 2.96 2.60 4.82
N THR A 113 3.47 3.54 4.05
CA THR A 113 4.92 3.69 3.82
C THR A 113 5.64 3.98 5.14
N GLU A 114 5.17 4.94 5.92
CA GLU A 114 5.72 5.27 7.24
C GLU A 114 5.71 4.06 8.19
N LEU A 115 4.63 3.26 8.19
CA LEU A 115 4.55 2.05 9.01
C LEU A 115 5.57 0.99 8.57
N VAL A 116 5.75 0.79 7.26
CA VAL A 116 6.74 -0.15 6.73
C VAL A 116 8.15 0.29 7.10
N GLU A 117 8.46 1.57 6.94
CA GLU A 117 9.76 2.14 7.29
C GLU A 117 10.04 2.05 8.80
N ALA A 118 9.04 2.38 9.63
CA ALA A 118 9.17 2.26 11.09
C ALA A 118 9.41 0.81 11.55
N LYS A 119 8.68 -0.15 10.97
CA LYS A 119 8.89 -1.58 11.24
C LYS A 119 10.29 -2.03 10.82
N ARG A 120 10.73 -1.60 9.64
CA ARG A 120 12.06 -1.91 9.15
C ARG A 120 13.15 -1.35 10.06
N ALA A 121 13.05 -0.08 10.47
CA ALA A 121 14.00 0.54 11.37
C ALA A 121 14.07 -0.18 12.73
N LEU A 122 12.93 -0.64 13.24
CA LEU A 122 12.88 -1.43 14.49
C LEU A 122 13.60 -2.78 14.33
N GLU A 123 13.37 -3.50 13.24
CA GLU A 123 14.05 -4.78 13.00
C GLU A 123 15.55 -4.59 12.75
N GLU A 124 15.95 -3.57 12.00
CA GLU A 124 17.38 -3.23 11.83
C GLU A 124 18.06 -2.94 13.17
N ARG A 125 17.39 -2.20 14.09
CA ARG A 125 17.90 -1.94 15.43
C ARG A 125 18.07 -3.21 16.23
N LYS A 126 17.07 -4.10 16.27
CA LYS A 126 17.14 -5.38 16.96
C LYS A 126 18.31 -6.24 16.48
N VAL A 127 18.52 -6.29 15.18
CA VAL A 127 19.61 -7.05 14.57
C VAL A 127 20.97 -6.46 14.96
N ILE A 128 21.12 -5.13 14.93
CA ILE A 128 22.34 -4.45 15.35
C ILE A 128 22.63 -4.71 16.83
N ASP A 129 21.62 -4.60 17.70
CA ASP A 129 21.77 -4.84 19.14
C ASP A 129 22.18 -6.29 19.43
N ARG A 130 21.61 -7.26 18.72
CA ARG A 130 22.00 -8.67 18.81
C ARG A 130 23.44 -8.87 18.37
N ALA A 131 23.83 -8.30 17.24
CA ALA A 131 25.20 -8.38 16.73
C ALA A 131 26.22 -7.73 17.67
N LYS A 132 25.90 -6.55 18.26
CA LYS A 132 26.72 -5.92 19.30
C LYS A 132 26.93 -6.86 20.47
N GLY A 133 25.86 -7.45 21.04
CA GLY A 133 25.95 -8.41 22.14
C GLY A 133 26.87 -9.60 21.83
N MET A 134 26.83 -10.10 20.60
CA MET A 134 27.71 -11.20 20.16
C MET A 134 29.19 -10.75 20.09
N VAL A 135 29.48 -9.59 19.50
CA VAL A 135 30.82 -9.02 19.43
C VAL A 135 31.38 -8.74 20.82
N MET A 136 30.57 -8.13 21.69
CA MET A 136 30.93 -7.86 23.11
C MET A 136 31.34 -9.15 23.82
N LYS A 137 30.51 -10.21 23.69
CA LYS A 137 30.79 -11.51 24.34
C LYS A 137 32.03 -12.19 23.75
N ALA A 138 32.21 -12.14 22.44
CA ALA A 138 33.33 -12.81 21.76
C ALA A 138 34.69 -12.13 22.01
N ARG A 139 34.70 -10.79 22.21
CA ARG A 139 35.94 -10.00 22.33
C ARG A 139 36.18 -9.42 23.71
N GLY A 140 35.23 -9.52 24.62
CA GLY A 140 35.34 -8.94 25.97
C GLY A 140 35.39 -7.40 25.98
N ILE A 141 34.71 -6.74 25.05
CA ILE A 141 34.72 -5.29 24.84
C ILE A 141 33.37 -4.66 25.19
N GLY A 142 33.34 -3.33 25.34
CA GLY A 142 32.13 -2.57 25.59
C GLY A 142 31.24 -2.36 24.36
N GLU A 143 30.05 -1.82 24.63
CA GLU A 143 29.04 -1.62 23.58
C GLU A 143 29.49 -0.66 22.47
N ASP A 144 30.11 0.46 22.84
CA ASP A 144 30.59 1.48 21.91
C ASP A 144 31.68 0.92 20.97
N GLU A 145 32.61 0.12 21.55
CA GLU A 145 33.66 -0.53 20.77
C GLU A 145 33.09 -1.60 19.82
N ALA A 146 32.11 -2.38 20.30
CA ALA A 146 31.43 -3.38 19.47
C ALA A 146 30.70 -2.72 18.29
N TYR A 147 30.01 -1.61 18.55
CA TYR A 147 29.34 -0.85 17.48
C TYR A 147 30.36 -0.24 16.50
N ALA A 148 31.47 0.32 17.00
CA ALA A 148 32.54 0.86 16.13
C ALA A 148 33.12 -0.22 15.19
N LEU A 149 33.30 -1.46 15.67
CA LEU A 149 33.75 -2.58 14.86
C LEU A 149 32.74 -2.95 13.77
N LEU A 150 31.45 -3.02 14.09
CA LEU A 150 30.38 -3.28 13.09
C LEU A 150 30.34 -2.16 12.05
N ARG A 151 30.44 -0.90 12.47
CA ARG A 151 30.47 0.26 11.58
C ARG A 151 31.70 0.23 10.65
N LYS A 152 32.88 -0.07 11.18
CA LYS A 152 34.10 -0.19 10.36
C LYS A 152 33.94 -1.28 9.33
N ALA A 153 33.48 -2.47 9.71
CA ALA A 153 33.23 -3.58 8.78
C ALA A 153 32.21 -3.23 7.70
N ALA A 154 31.19 -2.43 8.04
CA ALA A 154 30.20 -1.93 7.10
C ALA A 154 30.82 -0.96 6.07
N MET A 155 31.65 -0.03 6.53
CA MET A 155 32.38 0.89 5.67
C MET A 155 33.34 0.16 4.72
N ASP A 156 34.13 -0.78 5.26
CA ASP A 156 35.11 -1.56 4.47
C ASP A 156 34.42 -2.39 3.37
N GLN A 157 33.17 -2.83 3.59
CA GLN A 157 32.38 -3.61 2.64
C GLN A 157 31.42 -2.76 1.80
N ASN A 158 31.37 -1.44 2.01
CA ASN A 158 30.37 -0.55 1.39
C ASN A 158 28.93 -1.03 1.58
N LYS A 159 28.60 -1.47 2.81
CA LYS A 159 27.28 -1.98 3.23
C LYS A 159 26.73 -1.16 4.37
N ARG A 160 25.41 -1.31 4.63
CA ARG A 160 24.81 -0.74 5.84
C ARG A 160 25.19 -1.57 7.06
N VAL A 161 25.27 -0.92 8.23
CA VAL A 161 25.60 -1.61 9.50
C VAL A 161 24.63 -2.75 9.78
N ALA A 162 23.32 -2.56 9.48
CA ALA A 162 22.30 -3.59 9.64
C ALA A 162 22.56 -4.84 8.77
N GLU A 163 23.11 -4.68 7.57
CA GLU A 163 23.43 -5.78 6.68
C GLU A 163 24.61 -6.62 7.20
N VAL A 164 25.64 -5.96 7.71
CA VAL A 164 26.78 -6.63 8.35
C VAL A 164 26.35 -7.30 9.63
N ALA A 165 25.52 -6.63 10.44
CA ALA A 165 24.95 -7.20 11.65
C ALA A 165 24.11 -8.45 11.36
N GLN A 166 23.27 -8.42 10.33
CA GLN A 166 22.48 -9.57 9.90
C GLN A 166 23.33 -10.72 9.46
N ALA A 167 24.37 -10.46 8.68
CA ALA A 167 25.32 -11.51 8.22
C ALA A 167 26.01 -12.19 9.42
N LEU A 168 26.45 -11.41 10.42
CA LEU A 168 27.06 -11.92 11.65
C LEU A 168 26.07 -12.80 12.44
N VAL A 169 24.85 -12.32 12.66
CA VAL A 169 23.81 -13.06 13.39
C VAL A 169 23.46 -14.37 12.67
N THR A 170 23.36 -14.33 11.36
CA THR A 170 23.08 -15.53 10.54
C THR A 170 24.21 -16.55 10.62
N ALA A 171 25.46 -16.10 10.45
CA ALA A 171 26.64 -16.98 10.53
C ALA A 171 26.76 -17.65 11.92
N ALA A 172 26.54 -16.90 12.99
CA ALA A 172 26.58 -17.46 14.33
C ALA A 172 25.43 -18.44 14.63
N GLY A 173 24.26 -18.22 14.05
CA GLY A 173 23.13 -19.16 14.16
C GLY A 173 23.39 -20.50 13.45
N LEU A 174 24.33 -20.54 12.51
CA LEU A 174 24.74 -21.78 11.83
C LEU A 174 25.82 -22.57 12.62
N LEU A 175 26.46 -21.92 13.59
CA LEU A 175 27.56 -22.50 14.38
C LEU A 175 27.11 -22.89 15.81
N ALA A 176 25.88 -22.58 16.19
CA ALA A 176 25.28 -22.89 17.49
C ALA A 176 24.43 -24.16 17.39
#